data_941995b36f7f156809ebb006e8629312
#
_entry.id   941995b36f7f156809ebb006e8629312
#
_cell.length_a   1.000
_cell.length_b   1.000
_cell.length_c   1.000
_cell.angle_alpha   90.00
_cell.angle_beta   90.00
_cell.angle_gamma   90.00
#
_symmetry.space_group_name_H-M   'P 1'
#
loop_
_entity.id
_entity.type
_entity.pdbx_description
1 polymer ?
#
loop_
_entity_poly.entity_id
_entity_poly.type
_entity_poly.pdbx_seq_one_letter_code
_entity_poly.pdbx_strand_id
1 'polypeptide(L)'
;LESLEAEVILVRSKPEPVTLKRPEDFAKEAQKWIAGRGLEQLKKEEKEKLLKKRREMLFYRVSEIHARARLVNEKIRPDLVVCLHLNASAWKDPEKKELSERNDFHVLVNGCYMGGELALDDQRFEMMLRLLGGWHDLERRLAENVSVALAESTKLPAFSYKGPNALKVGKVEGVWARNLLANRLYRCPVVFLEPYRANSKGAYARIIAGSYEGLREIGGVRRPSLVDEYAQAVADGLKRNFLETNSKATLPKNR
;
A
#
# COMPACT_ATOMS: atom_id res chain seq x y z
N LEU A 1 7.58 -11.15 13.91
CA LEU A 1 8.81 -10.35 13.72
C LEU A 1 9.50 -10.08 15.05
N GLU A 2 8.78 -9.75 16.12
CA GLU A 2 9.35 -9.51 17.46
C GLU A 2 10.12 -10.73 17.97
N SER A 3 9.67 -11.96 17.71
CA SER A 3 10.40 -13.20 18.00
C SER A 3 11.75 -13.33 17.23
N LEU A 4 12.01 -12.45 16.30
CA LEU A 4 13.25 -12.31 15.53
C LEU A 4 14.03 -11.04 15.93
N GLU A 5 13.77 -10.53 17.13
CA GLU A 5 14.41 -9.33 17.70
C GLU A 5 14.13 -8.04 16.91
N ALA A 6 13.07 -8.02 16.09
CA ALA A 6 12.64 -6.80 15.40
C ALA A 6 11.77 -5.95 16.32
N GLU A 7 12.09 -4.68 16.49
CA GLU A 7 11.18 -3.70 17.09
C GLU A 7 10.06 -3.36 16.10
N VAL A 8 8.82 -3.66 16.47
CA VAL A 8 7.64 -3.42 15.61
C VAL A 8 6.84 -2.23 16.13
N ILE A 9 6.80 -1.16 15.37
CA ILE A 9 6.08 0.06 15.72
C ILE A 9 4.87 0.24 14.80
N LEU A 10 3.68 0.29 15.37
CA LEU A 10 2.46 0.60 14.65
C LEU A 10 2.31 2.11 14.48
N VAL A 11 2.33 2.59 13.24
CA VAL A 11 2.12 4.02 12.93
C VAL A 11 0.73 4.49 13.40
N ARG A 12 -0.22 3.56 13.50
CA ARG A 12 -1.55 3.80 14.03
C ARG A 12 -2.02 2.62 14.86
N SER A 13 -2.08 2.81 16.16
CA SER A 13 -2.56 1.81 17.14
C SER A 13 -4.05 1.99 17.50
N LYS A 14 -4.70 3.06 17.01
CA LYS A 14 -6.09 3.42 17.28
C LYS A 14 -6.84 3.68 15.96
N PRO A 15 -8.20 3.61 15.96
CA PRO A 15 -9.00 3.92 14.77
C PRO A 15 -8.84 5.36 14.26
N GLU A 16 -8.51 6.31 15.16
CA GLU A 16 -8.39 7.70 14.82
C GLU A 16 -7.26 7.96 13.83
N PRO A 17 -7.44 8.91 12.90
CA PRO A 17 -6.38 9.32 11.99
C PRO A 17 -5.24 10.02 12.72
N VAL A 18 -4.04 9.94 12.18
CA VAL A 18 -2.83 10.63 12.69
C VAL A 18 -2.93 12.15 12.45
N THR A 19 -3.54 12.55 11.35
CA THR A 19 -3.76 13.98 11.06
C THR A 19 -4.76 14.60 12.03
N LEU A 20 -4.45 15.80 12.49
CA LEU A 20 -5.38 16.61 13.30
C LEU A 20 -6.46 17.29 12.47
N LYS A 21 -6.30 17.33 11.15
CA LYS A 21 -7.32 17.90 10.25
C LYS A 21 -8.55 17.02 10.16
N ARG A 22 -9.64 17.62 9.65
CA ARG A 22 -10.91 16.96 9.35
C ARG A 22 -11.32 17.28 7.91
N PRO A 23 -12.25 16.53 7.29
CA PRO A 23 -12.69 16.81 5.92
C PRO A 23 -13.15 18.27 5.71
N GLU A 24 -13.74 18.88 6.73
CA GLU A 24 -14.26 20.25 6.70
C GLU A 24 -13.15 21.30 6.52
N ASP A 25 -11.95 21.04 7.02
CA ASP A 25 -10.79 21.92 6.90
C ASP A 25 -10.35 22.11 5.44
N PHE A 26 -10.77 21.23 4.55
CA PHE A 26 -10.47 21.28 3.13
C PHE A 26 -11.57 21.92 2.27
N ALA A 27 -12.51 22.65 2.90
CA ALA A 27 -13.63 23.25 2.17
C ALA A 27 -13.18 24.25 1.10
N LYS A 28 -12.21 25.11 1.43
CA LYS A 28 -11.66 26.12 0.51
C LYS A 28 -10.94 25.48 -0.68
N GLU A 29 -10.10 24.46 -0.44
CA GLU A 29 -9.38 23.72 -1.46
C GLU A 29 -10.32 22.96 -2.38
N ALA A 30 -11.38 22.38 -1.83
CA ALA A 30 -12.40 21.69 -2.61
C ALA A 30 -13.18 22.67 -3.50
N GLN A 31 -13.51 23.87 -3.01
CA GLN A 31 -14.15 24.92 -3.80
C GLN A 31 -13.25 25.39 -4.95
N LYS A 32 -11.96 25.68 -4.67
CA LYS A 32 -10.99 26.05 -5.70
C LYS A 32 -10.84 24.95 -6.77
N TRP A 33 -10.91 23.69 -6.37
CA TRP A 33 -10.83 22.56 -7.30
C TRP A 33 -12.04 22.48 -8.25
N ILE A 34 -13.26 22.81 -7.77
CA ILE A 34 -14.46 22.92 -8.61
C ILE A 34 -14.34 24.10 -9.59
N ALA A 35 -13.94 25.28 -9.10
CA ALA A 35 -13.76 26.47 -9.92
C ALA A 35 -12.73 26.25 -11.03
N GLY A 36 -11.58 25.71 -10.71
CA GLY A 36 -10.52 25.44 -11.69
C GLY A 36 -10.87 24.36 -12.74
N ARG A 37 -12.04 23.72 -12.64
CA ARG A 37 -12.57 22.75 -13.60
C ARG A 37 -13.82 23.19 -14.33
N GLY A 38 -14.28 24.42 -14.10
CA GLY A 38 -15.52 24.93 -14.69
C GLY A 38 -16.77 24.14 -14.28
N LEU A 39 -16.76 23.56 -13.06
CA LEU A 39 -17.85 22.75 -12.54
C LEU A 39 -18.82 23.54 -11.66
N GLU A 40 -18.75 24.89 -11.68
CA GLU A 40 -19.65 25.75 -10.91
C GLU A 40 -21.09 25.67 -11.36
N GLN A 41 -21.34 25.30 -12.63
CA GLN A 41 -22.67 25.26 -13.25
C GLN A 41 -23.45 23.99 -12.91
N LEU A 42 -22.83 23.03 -12.20
CA LEU A 42 -23.53 21.83 -11.78
C LEU A 42 -24.71 22.13 -10.85
N LYS A 43 -25.73 21.30 -10.86
CA LYS A 43 -26.83 21.37 -9.90
C LYS A 43 -26.29 21.32 -8.48
N LYS A 44 -26.95 22.03 -7.57
CA LYS A 44 -26.53 22.18 -6.18
C LYS A 44 -26.20 20.85 -5.51
N GLU A 45 -27.03 19.83 -5.67
CA GLU A 45 -26.84 18.49 -5.08
C GLU A 45 -25.60 17.78 -5.63
N GLU A 46 -25.37 17.83 -6.96
CA GLU A 46 -24.20 17.24 -7.60
C GLU A 46 -22.91 17.94 -7.15
N LYS A 47 -22.95 19.26 -7.07
CA LYS A 47 -21.84 20.09 -6.57
C LYS A 47 -21.50 19.74 -5.13
N GLU A 48 -22.49 19.64 -4.25
CA GLU A 48 -22.27 19.25 -2.84
C GLU A 48 -21.69 17.85 -2.70
N LYS A 49 -22.19 16.89 -3.49
CA LYS A 49 -21.63 15.52 -3.55
C LYS A 49 -20.17 15.51 -3.98
N LEU A 50 -19.80 16.29 -5.00
CA LEU A 50 -18.41 16.42 -5.46
C LEU A 50 -17.52 17.11 -4.43
N LEU A 51 -18.00 18.19 -3.80
CA LEU A 51 -17.28 18.89 -2.73
C LEU A 51 -17.00 17.97 -1.54
N LYS A 52 -18.00 17.21 -1.10
CA LYS A 52 -17.85 16.22 -0.04
C LYS A 52 -16.80 15.18 -0.41
N LYS A 53 -16.92 14.57 -1.59
CA LYS A 53 -15.95 13.57 -2.09
C LYS A 53 -14.53 14.14 -2.19
N ARG A 54 -14.40 15.40 -2.63
CA ARG A 54 -13.09 16.06 -2.73
C ARG A 54 -12.47 16.31 -1.36
N ARG A 55 -13.25 16.79 -0.39
CA ARG A 55 -12.80 16.98 1.00
C ARG A 55 -12.34 15.68 1.65
N GLU A 56 -13.13 14.62 1.52
CA GLU A 56 -12.78 13.29 2.02
C GLU A 56 -11.49 12.76 1.35
N MET A 57 -11.33 12.95 0.05
CA MET A 57 -10.11 12.54 -0.65
C MET A 57 -8.89 13.32 -0.14
N LEU A 58 -8.99 14.64 0.05
CA LEU A 58 -7.90 15.46 0.60
C LEU A 58 -7.56 15.07 2.04
N PHE A 59 -8.55 14.71 2.82
CA PHE A 59 -8.36 14.25 4.18
C PHE A 59 -7.67 12.87 4.21
N TYR A 60 -8.27 11.83 3.62
CA TYR A 60 -7.77 10.45 3.74
C TYR A 60 -6.54 10.16 2.89
N ARG A 61 -6.47 10.69 1.66
CA ARG A 61 -5.43 10.33 0.69
C ARG A 61 -4.29 11.33 0.58
N VAL A 62 -4.42 12.49 1.22
CA VAL A 62 -3.35 13.49 1.22
C VAL A 62 -2.93 13.77 2.66
N SER A 63 -3.78 14.43 3.44
CA SER A 63 -3.42 14.90 4.79
C SER A 63 -3.01 13.78 5.72
N GLU A 64 -3.76 12.67 5.73
CA GLU A 64 -3.46 11.53 6.59
C GLU A 64 -2.14 10.85 6.17
N ILE A 65 -1.89 10.68 4.88
CA ILE A 65 -0.64 10.07 4.40
C ILE A 65 0.55 10.97 4.74
N HIS A 66 0.45 12.28 4.55
CA HIS A 66 1.51 13.22 4.96
C HIS A 66 1.74 13.23 6.47
N ALA A 67 0.70 13.16 7.29
CA ALA A 67 0.83 13.11 8.73
C ALA A 67 1.55 11.84 9.20
N ARG A 68 1.20 10.69 8.63
CA ARG A 68 1.91 9.42 8.89
C ARG A 68 3.37 9.49 8.47
N ALA A 69 3.64 9.99 7.26
CA ALA A 69 5.01 10.11 6.78
C ALA A 69 5.83 11.06 7.65
N ARG A 70 5.27 12.16 8.12
CA ARG A 70 5.93 13.06 9.07
C ARG A 70 6.25 12.37 10.39
N LEU A 71 5.27 11.66 10.97
CA LEU A 71 5.47 10.89 12.21
C LEU A 71 6.61 9.89 12.05
N VAL A 72 6.61 9.13 10.96
CA VAL A 72 7.64 8.14 10.65
C VAL A 72 9.00 8.79 10.44
N ASN A 73 9.08 9.81 9.60
CA ASN A 73 10.37 10.43 9.23
C ASN A 73 11.02 11.25 10.37
N GLU A 74 10.21 11.87 11.23
CA GLU A 74 10.72 12.78 12.25
C GLU A 74 10.83 12.15 13.64
N LYS A 75 9.92 11.21 13.97
CA LYS A 75 9.85 10.65 15.33
C LYS A 75 10.29 9.20 15.40
N ILE A 76 9.75 8.33 14.54
CA ILE A 76 10.01 6.88 14.59
C ILE A 76 11.38 6.57 13.99
N ARG A 77 11.65 7.04 12.77
CA ARG A 77 12.90 6.83 12.00
C ARG A 77 13.28 5.36 11.87
N PRO A 78 12.40 4.52 11.34
CA PRO A 78 12.62 3.08 11.26
C PRO A 78 13.61 2.72 10.15
N ASP A 79 14.17 1.51 10.21
CA ASP A 79 14.98 0.93 9.14
C ASP A 79 14.14 0.50 7.92
N LEU A 80 12.86 0.21 8.12
CA LEU A 80 11.94 -0.24 7.09
C LEU A 80 10.50 0.19 7.41
N VAL A 81 9.76 0.62 6.41
CA VAL A 81 8.30 0.79 6.46
C VAL A 81 7.62 -0.29 5.64
N VAL A 82 6.68 -0.98 6.26
CA VAL A 82 5.79 -1.94 5.60
C VAL A 82 4.37 -1.38 5.59
N CYS A 83 3.87 -1.04 4.40
CA CYS A 83 2.52 -0.54 4.22
C CYS A 83 1.58 -1.72 3.95
N LEU A 84 0.74 -2.07 4.92
CA LEU A 84 -0.25 -3.13 4.80
C LEU A 84 -1.57 -2.58 4.26
N HIS A 85 -1.93 -3.01 3.07
CA HIS A 85 -3.16 -2.59 2.39
C HIS A 85 -3.98 -3.79 1.92
N LEU A 86 -5.25 -3.56 1.63
CA LEU A 86 -6.10 -4.43 0.82
C LEU A 86 -6.50 -3.66 -0.44
N ASN A 87 -6.45 -4.32 -1.58
CA ASN A 87 -6.89 -3.72 -2.84
C ASN A 87 -8.42 -3.77 -2.97
N ALA A 88 -8.97 -3.12 -3.97
CA ALA A 88 -10.38 -3.22 -4.36
C ALA A 88 -10.53 -3.10 -5.88
N SER A 89 -11.45 -3.84 -6.45
CA SER A 89 -11.86 -3.65 -7.84
C SER A 89 -12.81 -2.45 -7.96
N ALA A 90 -12.74 -1.73 -9.06
CA ALA A 90 -13.79 -0.77 -9.38
C ALA A 90 -15.14 -1.51 -9.49
N TRP A 91 -16.20 -0.91 -8.96
CA TRP A 91 -17.53 -1.44 -9.13
C TRP A 91 -17.94 -1.38 -10.62
N LYS A 92 -18.47 -2.47 -11.17
CA LYS A 92 -19.02 -2.48 -12.54
C LYS A 92 -20.21 -1.53 -12.64
N ASP A 93 -21.08 -1.59 -11.65
CA ASP A 93 -22.20 -0.70 -11.45
C ASP A 93 -22.12 -0.12 -10.03
N PRO A 94 -21.84 1.19 -9.85
CA PRO A 94 -21.74 1.81 -8.54
C PRO A 94 -23.02 1.70 -7.70
N GLU A 95 -24.17 1.58 -8.33
CA GLU A 95 -25.46 1.48 -7.65
C GLU A 95 -25.72 0.06 -7.11
N LYS A 96 -25.24 -0.97 -7.81
CA LYS A 96 -25.51 -2.38 -7.43
C LYS A 96 -24.45 -2.97 -6.50
N LYS A 97 -23.20 -2.49 -6.55
CA LYS A 97 -22.08 -2.95 -5.73
C LYS A 97 -21.90 -4.47 -5.67
N GLU A 98 -21.99 -5.13 -6.81
CA GLU A 98 -21.79 -6.58 -6.90
C GLU A 98 -20.35 -6.97 -6.66
N LEU A 99 -20.12 -8.00 -5.83
CA LEU A 99 -18.78 -8.51 -5.54
C LEU A 99 -18.12 -9.07 -6.80
N SER A 100 -16.82 -8.78 -6.95
CA SER A 100 -15.98 -9.24 -8.06
C SER A 100 -15.56 -10.69 -7.88
N GLU A 101 -15.45 -11.44 -8.98
CA GLU A 101 -14.76 -12.75 -8.97
C GLU A 101 -13.25 -12.59 -8.88
N ARG A 102 -12.72 -11.43 -9.28
CA ARG A 102 -11.30 -11.17 -9.34
C ARG A 102 -10.71 -11.01 -7.95
N ASN A 103 -9.71 -11.81 -7.65
CA ASN A 103 -8.92 -11.73 -6.43
C ASN A 103 -7.45 -12.02 -6.78
N ASP A 104 -6.57 -11.11 -6.46
CA ASP A 104 -5.16 -11.15 -6.84
C ASP A 104 -4.32 -10.39 -5.80
N PHE A 105 -2.99 -10.47 -5.92
CA PHE A 105 -2.08 -9.72 -5.07
C PHE A 105 -1.02 -9.00 -5.91
N HIS A 106 -0.45 -7.94 -5.36
CA HIS A 106 0.80 -7.33 -5.83
C HIS A 106 1.53 -6.63 -4.71
N VAL A 107 2.81 -6.43 -4.94
CA VAL A 107 3.73 -5.72 -4.05
C VAL A 107 4.32 -4.55 -4.82
N LEU A 108 4.30 -3.37 -4.22
CA LEU A 108 4.76 -2.15 -4.86
C LEU A 108 5.99 -1.60 -4.17
N VAL A 109 6.96 -1.20 -4.97
CA VAL A 109 8.08 -0.35 -4.57
C VAL A 109 7.95 1.04 -5.19
N ASN A 110 8.68 2.02 -4.67
CA ASN A 110 8.67 3.36 -5.26
C ASN A 110 9.39 3.36 -6.62
N GLY A 111 8.84 4.10 -7.59
CA GLY A 111 9.41 4.25 -8.93
C GLY A 111 8.34 4.55 -9.98
N CYS A 112 8.69 4.43 -11.25
CA CYS A 112 7.80 4.65 -12.40
C CYS A 112 7.08 6.00 -12.35
N TYR A 113 7.84 7.08 -12.27
CA TYR A 113 7.31 8.44 -12.32
C TYR A 113 6.89 8.81 -13.74
N MET A 114 5.66 9.29 -13.89
CA MET A 114 5.13 9.76 -15.16
C MET A 114 5.57 11.21 -15.44
N GLY A 115 5.66 11.60 -16.72
CA GLY A 115 6.07 12.95 -17.10
C GLY A 115 5.24 14.07 -16.44
N GLY A 116 3.92 13.89 -16.33
CA GLY A 116 3.05 14.84 -15.62
C GLY A 116 3.29 14.91 -14.10
N GLU A 117 3.76 13.83 -13.50
CA GLU A 117 4.16 13.81 -12.09
C GLU A 117 5.50 14.51 -11.89
N LEU A 118 6.44 14.33 -12.82
CA LEU A 118 7.73 15.02 -12.82
C LEU A 118 7.62 16.52 -13.14
N ALA A 119 6.50 17.00 -13.64
CA ALA A 119 6.23 18.43 -13.76
C ALA A 119 5.99 19.13 -12.42
N LEU A 120 5.73 18.34 -11.34
CA LEU A 120 5.48 18.86 -10.00
C LEU A 120 6.77 18.90 -9.16
N ASP A 121 7.09 20.05 -8.59
CA ASP A 121 8.35 20.28 -7.85
C ASP A 121 8.50 19.37 -6.63
N ASP A 122 7.42 19.18 -5.89
CA ASP A 122 7.39 18.29 -4.73
C ASP A 122 7.71 16.84 -5.10
N GLN A 123 7.16 16.35 -6.20
CA GLN A 123 7.41 14.99 -6.66
C GLN A 123 8.84 14.80 -7.18
N ARG A 124 9.41 15.79 -7.88
CA ARG A 124 10.82 15.78 -8.27
C ARG A 124 11.74 15.75 -7.05
N PHE A 125 11.46 16.61 -6.07
CA PHE A 125 12.25 16.67 -4.84
C PHE A 125 12.21 15.32 -4.08
N GLU A 126 11.02 14.73 -3.90
CA GLU A 126 10.86 13.45 -3.25
C GLU A 126 11.55 12.32 -4.04
N MET A 127 11.46 12.32 -5.37
CA MET A 127 12.20 11.38 -6.23
C MET A 127 13.71 11.49 -6.01
N MET A 128 14.26 12.70 -5.96
CA MET A 128 15.69 12.93 -5.72
C MET A 128 16.11 12.39 -4.35
N LEU A 129 15.32 12.63 -3.31
CA LEU A 129 15.58 12.06 -1.97
C LEU A 129 15.61 10.53 -2.00
N ARG A 130 14.70 9.91 -2.74
CA ARG A 130 14.65 8.44 -2.90
C ARG A 130 15.88 7.91 -3.64
N LEU A 131 16.32 8.58 -4.69
CA LEU A 131 17.53 8.24 -5.46
C LEU A 131 18.80 8.38 -4.61
N LEU A 132 18.94 9.47 -3.87
CA LEU A 132 20.08 9.71 -2.98
C LEU A 132 20.10 8.73 -1.80
N GLY A 133 18.94 8.28 -1.33
CA GLY A 133 18.84 7.27 -0.28
C GLY A 133 19.29 5.87 -0.71
N GLY A 134 19.29 5.58 -2.02
CA GLY A 134 19.79 4.30 -2.56
C GLY A 134 18.97 3.07 -2.15
N TRP A 135 17.71 3.23 -1.77
CA TRP A 135 16.91 2.16 -1.15
C TRP A 135 16.32 1.15 -2.13
N HIS A 136 16.31 1.44 -3.42
CA HIS A 136 15.60 0.65 -4.43
C HIS A 136 15.99 -0.83 -4.45
N ASP A 137 17.27 -1.15 -4.35
CA ASP A 137 17.73 -2.55 -4.38
C ASP A 137 17.26 -3.35 -3.16
N LEU A 138 17.25 -2.74 -1.98
CA LEU A 138 16.70 -3.37 -0.79
C LEU A 138 15.19 -3.55 -0.90
N GLU A 139 14.47 -2.50 -1.31
CA GLU A 139 13.02 -2.56 -1.52
C GLU A 139 12.63 -3.65 -2.52
N ARG A 140 13.38 -3.77 -3.63
CA ARG A 140 13.15 -4.80 -4.64
C ARG A 140 13.32 -6.20 -4.07
N ARG A 141 14.42 -6.48 -3.36
CA ARG A 141 14.65 -7.79 -2.72
C ARG A 141 13.56 -8.13 -1.69
N LEU A 142 13.22 -7.17 -0.82
CA LEU A 142 12.13 -7.34 0.14
C LEU A 142 10.80 -7.62 -0.55
N ALA A 143 10.47 -6.85 -1.60
CA ALA A 143 9.25 -7.02 -2.37
C ALA A 143 9.20 -8.38 -3.07
N GLU A 144 10.29 -8.86 -3.65
CA GLU A 144 10.39 -10.17 -4.27
C GLU A 144 10.15 -11.30 -3.25
N ASN A 145 10.82 -11.26 -2.09
CA ASN A 145 10.66 -12.26 -1.04
C ASN A 145 9.24 -12.28 -0.45
N VAL A 146 8.64 -11.10 -0.22
CA VAL A 146 7.26 -11.00 0.25
C VAL A 146 6.28 -11.46 -0.82
N SER A 147 6.54 -11.16 -2.10
CA SER A 147 5.69 -11.60 -3.22
C SER A 147 5.64 -13.13 -3.31
N VAL A 148 6.80 -13.79 -3.20
CA VAL A 148 6.88 -15.27 -3.16
C VAL A 148 6.08 -15.82 -1.97
N ALA A 149 6.29 -15.28 -0.78
CA ALA A 149 5.59 -15.74 0.42
C ALA A 149 4.07 -15.52 0.34
N LEU A 150 3.61 -14.40 -0.23
CA LEU A 150 2.20 -14.13 -0.49
C LEU A 150 1.61 -15.14 -1.48
N ALA A 151 2.30 -15.44 -2.59
CA ALA A 151 1.84 -16.44 -3.56
C ALA A 151 1.71 -17.83 -2.93
N GLU A 152 2.71 -18.24 -2.14
CA GLU A 152 2.73 -19.53 -1.45
C GLU A 152 1.63 -19.66 -0.39
N SER A 153 1.40 -18.63 0.41
CA SER A 153 0.42 -18.66 1.50
C SER A 153 -1.00 -18.49 0.98
N THR A 154 -1.25 -17.48 0.16
CA THR A 154 -2.61 -17.10 -0.25
C THR A 154 -3.15 -17.92 -1.42
N LYS A 155 -2.26 -18.49 -2.24
CA LYS A 155 -2.58 -19.13 -3.53
C LYS A 155 -3.28 -18.20 -4.52
N LEU A 156 -3.17 -16.90 -4.32
CA LEU A 156 -3.70 -15.90 -5.24
C LEU A 156 -2.80 -15.73 -6.47
N PRO A 157 -3.35 -15.45 -7.64
CA PRO A 157 -2.55 -15.07 -8.80
C PRO A 157 -1.93 -13.68 -8.59
N ALA A 158 -0.74 -13.49 -9.13
CA ALA A 158 -0.09 -12.19 -9.18
C ALA A 158 -0.84 -11.25 -10.14
N PHE A 159 -1.05 -10.01 -9.72
CA PHE A 159 -1.64 -8.98 -10.57
C PHE A 159 -0.62 -8.43 -11.56
N SER A 160 -1.05 -8.20 -12.80
CA SER A 160 -0.27 -7.54 -13.84
C SER A 160 -0.89 -6.22 -14.25
N TYR A 161 -0.10 -5.16 -14.20
CA TYR A 161 -0.46 -3.85 -14.72
C TYR A 161 -0.37 -3.84 -16.26
N LYS A 162 -1.32 -3.16 -16.89
CA LYS A 162 -1.34 -2.97 -18.37
C LYS A 162 -1.05 -1.52 -18.79
N GLY A 163 -1.12 -0.59 -17.84
CA GLY A 163 -0.94 0.83 -18.09
C GLY A 163 0.50 1.30 -17.88
N PRO A 164 0.86 2.50 -18.38
CA PRO A 164 2.21 3.04 -18.29
C PRO A 164 2.59 3.52 -16.87
N ASN A 165 1.65 3.57 -15.94
CA ASN A 165 1.84 4.07 -14.57
C ASN A 165 2.40 3.04 -13.58
N ALA A 166 2.85 1.90 -14.09
CA ALA A 166 3.55 0.88 -13.32
C ALA A 166 4.55 0.15 -14.21
N LEU A 167 5.73 -0.15 -13.67
CA LEU A 167 6.79 -0.87 -14.35
C LEU A 167 7.09 -2.15 -13.57
N LYS A 168 7.17 -3.29 -14.28
CA LYS A 168 7.60 -4.55 -13.66
C LYS A 168 9.04 -4.42 -13.17
N VAL A 169 9.29 -4.88 -11.94
CA VAL A 169 10.60 -4.80 -11.30
C VAL A 169 11.03 -6.20 -10.89
N GLY A 170 12.31 -6.50 -11.13
CA GLY A 170 12.88 -7.77 -10.77
C GLY A 170 12.37 -8.96 -11.62
N LYS A 171 12.53 -10.17 -11.09
CA LYS A 171 12.19 -11.41 -11.79
C LYS A 171 10.93 -12.10 -11.25
N VAL A 172 10.50 -11.71 -10.05
CA VAL A 172 9.36 -12.33 -9.37
C VAL A 172 8.04 -11.69 -9.86
N GLU A 173 7.03 -12.54 -10.08
CA GLU A 173 5.70 -12.06 -10.46
C GLU A 173 5.06 -11.27 -9.31
N GLY A 174 4.22 -10.29 -9.67
CA GLY A 174 3.50 -9.45 -8.70
C GLY A 174 4.31 -8.28 -8.15
N VAL A 175 5.59 -8.11 -8.49
CA VAL A 175 6.42 -6.97 -8.04
C VAL A 175 6.44 -5.88 -9.10
N TRP A 176 6.05 -4.66 -8.68
CA TRP A 176 5.92 -3.51 -9.57
C TRP A 176 6.46 -2.23 -8.93
N ALA A 177 7.11 -1.39 -9.72
CA ALA A 177 7.41 -0.02 -9.33
C ALA A 177 6.24 0.89 -9.69
N ARG A 178 5.81 1.72 -8.74
CA ARG A 178 4.75 2.69 -8.92
C ARG A 178 4.95 3.92 -8.05
N ASN A 179 4.70 5.10 -8.60
CA ASN A 179 4.73 6.34 -7.85
C ASN A 179 3.41 6.51 -7.07
N LEU A 180 3.44 6.18 -5.78
CA LEU A 180 2.33 6.43 -4.87
C LEU A 180 2.77 7.41 -3.78
N LEU A 181 1.86 8.28 -3.34
CA LEU A 181 2.15 9.18 -2.22
C LEU A 181 2.59 8.38 -0.97
N ALA A 182 1.94 7.25 -0.71
CA ALA A 182 2.20 6.40 0.45
C ALA A 182 3.50 5.58 0.37
N ASN A 183 4.20 5.52 -0.75
CA ASN A 183 5.53 4.90 -0.83
C ASN A 183 6.64 5.90 -1.19
N ARG A 184 6.28 7.12 -1.59
CA ARG A 184 7.21 8.18 -1.97
C ARG A 184 7.70 9.02 -0.78
N LEU A 185 6.82 9.29 0.21
CA LEU A 185 7.08 10.24 1.28
C LEU A 185 8.02 9.75 2.39
N TYR A 186 8.21 8.45 2.53
CA TYR A 186 9.08 7.90 3.59
C TYR A 186 10.56 8.05 3.26
N ARG A 187 11.37 8.42 4.25
CA ARG A 187 12.83 8.60 4.15
C ARG A 187 13.59 7.37 4.65
N CYS A 188 13.11 6.21 4.27
CA CYS A 188 13.69 4.89 4.52
C CYS A 188 13.18 3.93 3.44
N PRO A 189 13.70 2.69 3.37
CA PRO A 189 13.13 1.64 2.54
C PRO A 189 11.64 1.44 2.83
N VAL A 190 10.84 1.24 1.78
CA VAL A 190 9.39 1.01 1.91
C VAL A 190 8.92 -0.10 0.98
N VAL A 191 8.08 -0.99 1.50
CA VAL A 191 7.37 -2.00 0.72
C VAL A 191 5.88 -1.82 0.94
N PHE A 192 5.13 -1.68 -0.15
CA PHE A 192 3.70 -1.44 -0.12
C PHE A 192 2.96 -2.67 -0.64
N LEU A 193 2.12 -3.27 0.19
CA LEU A 193 1.51 -4.57 -0.03
C LEU A 193 0.02 -4.44 -0.29
N GLU A 194 -0.45 -5.05 -1.36
CA GLU A 194 -1.88 -5.10 -1.74
C GLU A 194 -2.31 -6.54 -2.09
N PRO A 195 -2.27 -7.49 -1.14
CA PRO A 195 -2.91 -8.78 -1.33
C PRO A 195 -4.41 -8.62 -1.16
N TYR A 196 -5.13 -9.51 -1.84
CA TYR A 196 -6.59 -9.58 -1.84
C TYR A 196 -7.29 -8.34 -2.40
N ARG A 197 -8.45 -8.58 -2.97
CA ARG A 197 -9.41 -7.53 -3.29
C ARG A 197 -10.56 -7.59 -2.30
N ALA A 198 -10.66 -6.59 -1.44
CA ALA A 198 -11.63 -6.55 -0.34
C ALA A 198 -13.07 -6.74 -0.81
N ASN A 199 -13.39 -6.34 -2.04
CA ASN A 199 -14.68 -6.54 -2.68
C ASN A 199 -14.72 -7.72 -3.66
N SER A 200 -13.84 -8.70 -3.53
CA SER A 200 -13.98 -9.99 -4.20
C SER A 200 -14.82 -10.96 -3.34
N LYS A 201 -15.55 -11.87 -3.97
CA LYS A 201 -16.37 -12.86 -3.26
C LYS A 201 -15.54 -13.65 -2.26
N GLY A 202 -14.36 -14.16 -2.67
CA GLY A 202 -13.50 -14.97 -1.83
C GLY A 202 -12.88 -14.21 -0.64
N ALA A 203 -12.42 -12.94 -0.87
CA ALA A 203 -11.83 -12.16 0.22
C ALA A 203 -12.92 -11.56 1.13
N TYR A 204 -14.02 -11.08 0.59
CA TYR A 204 -15.09 -10.44 1.36
C TYR A 204 -15.64 -11.35 2.47
N ALA A 205 -15.96 -12.60 2.15
CA ALA A 205 -16.46 -13.56 3.13
C ALA A 205 -15.45 -13.78 4.28
N ARG A 206 -14.16 -13.85 3.97
CA ARG A 206 -13.08 -14.00 4.95
C ARG A 206 -12.86 -12.75 5.79
N ILE A 207 -12.99 -11.55 5.18
CA ILE A 207 -12.90 -10.27 5.91
C ILE A 207 -14.04 -10.14 6.92
N ILE A 208 -15.27 -10.47 6.52
CA ILE A 208 -16.44 -10.44 7.42
C ILE A 208 -16.32 -11.45 8.55
N ALA A 209 -15.67 -12.59 8.31
CA ALA A 209 -15.42 -13.59 9.37
C ALA A 209 -14.44 -13.08 10.44
N GLY A 210 -13.68 -12.04 10.18
CA GLY A 210 -12.69 -11.43 11.10
C GLY A 210 -11.53 -12.38 11.45
N SER A 211 -10.87 -12.07 12.57
CA SER A 211 -9.81 -12.93 13.11
C SER A 211 -10.42 -14.09 13.92
N TYR A 212 -9.81 -15.26 13.83
CA TYR A 212 -10.14 -16.47 14.57
C TYR A 212 -8.91 -17.36 14.69
N GLU A 213 -8.86 -18.18 15.72
CA GLU A 213 -7.80 -19.15 15.93
C GLU A 213 -7.98 -20.41 15.10
N GLY A 214 -6.87 -21.00 14.67
CA GLY A 214 -6.83 -22.25 13.92
C GLY A 214 -7.38 -22.13 12.50
N LEU A 215 -7.99 -23.21 12.01
CA LEU A 215 -8.53 -23.31 10.65
C LEU A 215 -10.05 -23.30 10.66
N ARG A 216 -10.68 -22.46 9.86
CA ARG A 216 -12.13 -22.40 9.66
C ARG A 216 -12.48 -22.58 8.18
N GLU A 217 -13.56 -23.26 7.90
CA GLU A 217 -14.07 -23.41 6.55
C GLU A 217 -14.91 -22.17 6.17
N ILE A 218 -14.48 -21.50 5.10
CA ILE A 218 -15.17 -20.34 4.54
C ILE A 218 -15.14 -20.48 3.01
N GLY A 219 -16.32 -20.54 2.40
CA GLY A 219 -16.43 -20.70 0.94
C GLY A 219 -15.89 -22.03 0.43
N GLY A 220 -16.04 -23.11 1.19
CA GLY A 220 -15.58 -24.46 0.83
C GLY A 220 -14.06 -24.69 1.01
N VAL A 221 -13.34 -23.74 1.61
CA VAL A 221 -11.89 -23.86 1.83
C VAL A 221 -11.57 -23.66 3.32
N ARG A 222 -10.84 -24.62 3.90
CA ARG A 222 -10.39 -24.56 5.29
C ARG A 222 -9.05 -23.84 5.39
N ARG A 223 -9.05 -22.66 6.02
CA ARG A 223 -7.89 -21.76 6.12
C ARG A 223 -7.83 -21.02 7.45
N PRO A 224 -6.67 -20.48 7.84
CA PRO A 224 -6.57 -19.52 8.94
C PRO A 224 -7.33 -18.22 8.60
N SER A 225 -7.48 -17.33 9.58
CA SER A 225 -8.08 -16.03 9.31
C SER A 225 -7.30 -15.29 8.21
N LEU A 226 -7.97 -14.42 7.47
CA LEU A 226 -7.31 -13.64 6.40
C LEU A 226 -6.20 -12.77 6.98
N VAL A 227 -6.40 -12.25 8.20
CA VAL A 227 -5.40 -11.41 8.89
C VAL A 227 -4.16 -12.22 9.23
N ASP A 228 -4.33 -13.43 9.78
CA ASP A 228 -3.19 -14.30 10.15
C ASP A 228 -2.44 -14.80 8.92
N GLU A 229 -3.16 -15.22 7.87
CA GLU A 229 -2.56 -15.65 6.59
C GLU A 229 -1.73 -14.52 5.97
N TYR A 230 -2.24 -13.29 5.99
CA TYR A 230 -1.54 -12.12 5.46
C TYR A 230 -0.33 -11.78 6.34
N ALA A 231 -0.51 -11.68 7.64
CA ALA A 231 0.56 -11.34 8.58
C ALA A 231 1.71 -12.35 8.53
N GLN A 232 1.38 -13.65 8.50
CA GLN A 232 2.37 -14.73 8.42
C GLN A 232 3.15 -14.66 7.10
N ALA A 233 2.47 -14.49 5.95
CA ALA A 233 3.13 -14.38 4.66
C ALA A 233 4.11 -13.19 4.61
N VAL A 234 3.72 -12.05 5.16
CA VAL A 234 4.60 -10.87 5.24
C VAL A 234 5.81 -11.15 6.13
N ALA A 235 5.59 -11.72 7.31
CA ALA A 235 6.67 -12.06 8.23
C ALA A 235 7.67 -13.04 7.60
N ASP A 236 7.18 -14.07 6.93
CA ASP A 236 8.02 -15.07 6.26
C ASP A 236 8.82 -14.45 5.10
N GLY A 237 8.20 -13.58 4.30
CA GLY A 237 8.90 -12.88 3.22
C GLY A 237 10.01 -11.95 3.73
N LEU A 238 9.73 -11.18 4.77
CA LEU A 238 10.74 -10.31 5.40
C LEU A 238 11.88 -11.15 6.01
N LYS A 239 11.54 -12.21 6.74
CA LYS A 239 12.52 -13.12 7.34
C LYS A 239 13.49 -13.70 6.30
N ARG A 240 13.02 -14.14 5.14
CA ARG A 240 13.85 -14.67 4.05
C ARG A 240 14.93 -13.68 3.66
N ASN A 241 14.60 -12.41 3.48
CA ASN A 241 15.58 -11.39 3.11
C ASN A 241 16.71 -11.24 4.14
N PHE A 242 16.40 -11.23 5.42
CA PHE A 242 17.41 -11.05 6.48
C PHE A 242 18.27 -12.30 6.69
N LEU A 243 17.71 -13.51 6.58
CA LEU A 243 18.48 -14.75 6.68
C LEU A 243 19.45 -14.92 5.51
N GLU A 244 19.03 -14.61 4.28
CA GLU A 244 19.89 -14.68 3.09
C GLU A 244 21.06 -13.66 3.18
N THR A 245 20.81 -12.50 3.74
CA THR A 245 21.85 -11.47 3.93
C THR A 245 22.89 -11.92 4.95
N ASN A 246 22.47 -12.53 6.05
CA ASN A 246 23.38 -13.01 7.09
C ASN A 246 24.21 -14.21 6.60
N SER A 247 23.65 -15.12 5.78
CA SER A 247 24.40 -16.24 5.21
C SER A 247 25.49 -15.79 4.23
N LYS A 248 25.28 -14.68 3.52
CA LYS A 248 26.30 -14.09 2.61
C LYS A 248 27.38 -13.31 3.38
N ALA A 249 27.06 -12.77 4.54
CA ALA A 249 28.04 -12.09 5.38
C ALA A 249 29.00 -13.05 6.11
N THR A 250 28.62 -14.30 6.27
CA THR A 250 29.44 -15.34 6.94
C THR A 250 30.37 -16.12 5.99
N LEU A 251 30.31 -15.87 4.67
CA LEU A 251 31.29 -16.46 3.76
C LEU A 251 32.64 -15.74 3.94
N PRO A 252 33.74 -16.47 4.25
CA PRO A 252 35.04 -15.85 4.37
C PRO A 252 35.42 -15.19 3.04
N LYS A 253 35.82 -13.92 3.11
CA LYS A 253 36.47 -13.25 1.97
C LYS A 253 37.76 -14.04 1.70
N ASN A 254 37.74 -14.95 0.74
CA ASN A 254 38.94 -15.52 0.21
C ASN A 254 39.80 -14.36 -0.29
N ARG A 255 40.94 -14.19 0.35
CA ARG A 255 42.01 -13.25 0.00
C ARG A 255 42.64 -13.64 -1.35
#